data_789b16d3f5b713b13c585fd133eba4a3
#
_entry.id   789b16d3f5b713b13c585fd133eba4a3
#
_cell.length_a   1.000
_cell.length_b   1.000
_cell.length_c   1.000
_cell.angle_alpha   90.00
_cell.angle_beta   90.00
_cell.angle_gamma   90.00
#
_symmetry.space_group_name_H-M   'P 1'
#
loop_
_entity.id
_entity.type
_entity.pdbx_description
1 polymer ?
#
loop_
_entity_poly.entity_id
_entity_poly.type
_entity_poly.pdbx_seq_one_letter_code
_entity_poly.pdbx_strand_id
1 'polypeptide(L)' 'MEHTFTCPSCGEEISMVLDLSVSRHSYIEDCEVCCTPIEISYTVQDDALASFDAKTLE' A
#
# COMPACT_ATOMS: atom_id res chain seq x y z
N MET A 1 4.10 -8.74 6.24
CA MET A 1 3.22 -7.98 7.14
C MET A 1 1.96 -7.57 6.39
N GLU A 2 0.83 -7.79 7.00
CA GLU A 2 -0.43 -7.34 6.43
C GLU A 2 -0.73 -5.93 6.94
N HIS A 3 -1.00 -5.03 6.02
CA HIS A 3 -1.26 -3.62 6.35
C HIS A 3 -2.64 -3.22 5.84
N THR A 4 -3.46 -2.69 6.73
CA THR A 4 -4.81 -2.24 6.42
C THR A 4 -4.82 -0.74 6.23
N PHE A 5 -5.45 -0.26 5.14
CA PHE A 5 -5.52 1.17 4.86
C PHE A 5 -6.79 1.46 4.05
N THR A 6 -7.12 2.74 3.95
CA THR A 6 -8.30 3.19 3.20
C THR A 6 -7.94 3.38 1.74
N CYS A 7 -8.70 2.77 0.84
CA CYS A 7 -8.51 2.96 -0.60
C CYS A 7 -8.72 4.43 -0.96
N PRO A 8 -7.74 5.05 -1.63
CA PRO A 8 -7.87 6.47 -1.98
C PRO A 8 -8.91 6.76 -3.06
N SER A 9 -9.41 5.72 -3.71
CA SER A 9 -10.40 5.87 -4.78
C SER A 9 -11.83 5.65 -4.28
N CYS A 10 -12.11 4.51 -3.64
CA CYS A 10 -13.46 4.17 -3.23
C CYS A 10 -13.74 4.43 -1.74
N GLY A 11 -12.72 4.67 -0.93
CA GLY A 11 -12.88 4.94 0.48
C GLY A 11 -13.10 3.71 1.34
N GLU A 12 -13.05 2.52 0.77
CA GLU A 12 -13.21 1.28 1.52
C GLU A 12 -11.89 0.86 2.16
N GLU A 13 -12.00 0.17 3.30
CA GLU A 13 -10.83 -0.35 3.98
C GLU A 13 -10.37 -1.63 3.30
N ILE A 14 -9.11 -1.64 2.88
CA ILE A 14 -8.51 -2.80 2.22
C ILE A 14 -7.18 -3.11 2.88
N SER A 15 -6.65 -4.31 2.61
CA SER A 15 -5.37 -4.71 3.18
C SER A 15 -4.47 -5.26 2.08
N MET A 16 -3.17 -5.11 2.29
CA MET A 16 -2.15 -5.64 1.39
C MET A 16 -1.00 -6.22 2.20
N VAL A 17 -0.32 -7.20 1.61
CA VAL A 17 0.84 -7.81 2.25
C VAL A 17 2.09 -7.02 1.83
N LEU A 18 2.81 -6.52 2.82
CA LEU A 18 4.03 -5.75 2.61
C LEU A 18 5.24 -6.59 3.01
N ASP A 19 6.31 -6.45 2.24
CA ASP A 19 7.56 -7.17 2.50
C ASP A 19 8.51 -6.28 3.32
N LEU A 20 8.72 -6.64 4.57
CA LEU A 20 9.57 -5.88 5.47
C LEU A 20 11.07 -6.19 5.29
N SER A 21 11.42 -7.08 4.37
CA SER A 21 12.82 -7.38 4.09
C SER A 21 13.48 -6.37 3.17
N VAL A 22 12.69 -5.48 2.56
CA VAL A 22 13.21 -4.41 1.69
C VAL A 22 13.15 -3.10 2.46
N SER A 23 14.15 -2.22 2.21
CA SER A 23 14.18 -0.93 2.90
C SER A 23 13.19 0.05 2.29
N ARG A 24 12.86 -0.13 1.02
CA ARG A 24 11.93 0.74 0.32
C ARG A 24 11.35 -0.03 -0.87
N HIS A 25 10.05 0.17 -1.11
CA HIS A 25 9.40 -0.51 -2.21
C HIS A 25 8.29 0.38 -2.78
N SER A 26 8.14 0.33 -4.09
CA SER A 26 7.09 1.07 -4.78
C SER A 26 6.54 0.18 -5.89
N TYR A 27 5.22 0.05 -5.95
CA TYR A 27 4.57 -0.82 -6.95
C TYR A 27 3.12 -0.39 -7.14
N ILE A 28 2.49 -0.95 -8.16
CA ILE A 28 1.09 -0.66 -8.48
C ILE A 28 0.27 -1.91 -8.19
N GLU A 29 -0.83 -1.73 -7.45
CA GLU A 29 -1.73 -2.81 -7.08
C GLU A 29 -3.17 -2.34 -7.28
N ASP A 30 -4.04 -3.24 -7.71
CA ASP A 30 -5.45 -2.90 -7.91
C ASP A 30 -6.20 -2.99 -6.59
N CYS A 31 -7.13 -2.06 -6.38
CA CYS A 31 -8.03 -2.13 -5.24
C CYS A 31 -8.95 -3.35 -5.41
N GLU A 32 -9.09 -4.15 -4.35
CA GLU A 32 -9.90 -5.36 -4.41
C GLU A 32 -11.41 -5.06 -4.43
N VAL A 33 -11.81 -3.82 -4.17
CA VAL A 33 -13.22 -3.42 -4.16
C VAL A 33 -13.61 -2.69 -5.45
N CYS A 34 -12.87 -1.64 -5.80
CA CYS A 34 -13.23 -0.83 -6.97
C CYS A 34 -12.36 -1.12 -8.20
N CYS A 35 -11.37 -1.98 -8.07
CA CYS A 35 -10.47 -2.39 -9.16
C CYS A 35 -9.70 -1.23 -9.80
N THR A 36 -9.55 -0.11 -9.09
CA THR A 36 -8.79 1.04 -9.56
C THR A 36 -7.30 0.83 -9.22
N PRO A 37 -6.39 1.08 -10.15
CA PRO A 37 -4.96 0.94 -9.87
C PRO A 37 -4.51 1.97 -8.84
N ILE A 38 -3.75 1.50 -7.86
CA ILE A 38 -3.25 2.32 -6.76
C ILE A 38 -1.73 2.22 -6.76
N GLU A 39 -1.06 3.35 -6.71
CA GLU A 39 0.39 3.38 -6.54
C GLU A 39 0.70 3.29 -5.05
N ILE A 40 1.37 2.22 -4.67
CA ILE A 40 1.75 1.94 -3.30
C ILE A 40 3.23 2.21 -3.14
N SER A 41 3.60 2.96 -2.11
CA SER A 41 5.01 3.14 -1.75
C SER A 41 5.14 3.11 -0.24
N TYR A 42 6.20 2.47 0.23
CA TYR A 42 6.45 2.39 1.65
C TYR A 42 7.94 2.25 1.93
N THR A 43 8.32 2.59 3.15
CA THR A 43 9.70 2.43 3.62
C THR A 43 9.69 1.60 4.89
N VAL A 44 10.77 0.85 5.09
CA VAL A 44 10.95 -0.02 6.26
C VAL A 44 12.24 0.41 6.96
N GLN A 45 12.19 0.48 8.27
CA GLN A 45 13.34 0.83 9.09
C GLN A 45 13.31 0.00 10.37
N ASP A 46 14.44 -0.62 10.71
CA ASP A 46 14.55 -1.48 11.91
C ASP A 46 13.51 -2.60 11.91
N ASP A 47 13.31 -3.24 10.74
CA ASP A 47 12.37 -4.34 10.53
C ASP A 47 10.91 -3.96 10.82
N ALA A 48 10.61 -2.66 10.74
CA ALA A 48 9.25 -2.16 10.96
C ALA A 48 8.88 -1.17 9.88
N LEU A 49 7.58 -1.05 9.61
CA LEU A 49 7.07 -0.11 8.63
C LEU A 49 7.30 1.33 9.13
N ALA A 50 8.11 2.10 8.40
CA ALA A 50 8.43 3.47 8.77
C ALA A 50 7.47 4.46 8.14
N SER A 51 7.08 4.25 6.88
CA SER A 51 6.12 5.11 6.20
C SER A 51 5.35 4.32 5.17
N PHE A 52 4.15 4.79 4.86
CA PHE A 52 3.28 4.15 3.88
C PHE A 52 2.49 5.23 3.14
N ASP A 53 2.38 5.09 1.83
CA ASP A 53 1.60 6.00 1.01
C ASP A 53 0.86 5.21 -0.06
N ALA A 54 -0.38 5.61 -0.34
CA ALA A 54 -1.20 4.98 -1.37
C ALA A 54 -1.98 6.08 -2.08
N LYS A 55 -1.89 6.12 -3.39
CA LYS A 55 -2.58 7.13 -4.19
C LYS A 55 -3.06 6.54 -5.50
N THR A 56 -4.11 7.14 -6.06
CA THR A 56 -4.62 6.71 -7.35
C THR A 56 -3.71 7.24 -8.46
N LEU A 57 -3.76 6.56 -9.61
CA LEU A 57 -2.99 6.98 -10.79
C LEU A 57 -3.80 7.89 -11.72
N GLU A 58 -5.00 8.25 -11.30
CA GLU A 58 -5.86 9.12 -12.08
C GLU A 58 -5.67 10.59 -11.73
#